data_0a26f38dab33695ec8dff4bfbf64fc18
#
_entry.id   0a26f38dab33695ec8dff4bfbf64fc18
#
_cell.length_a   1.000
_cell.length_b   1.000
_cell.length_c   1.000
_cell.angle_alpha   90.00
_cell.angle_beta   90.00
_cell.angle_gamma   90.00
#
_symmetry.space_group_name_H-M   'P 1'
#
loop_
_entity.id
_entity.type
_entity.pdbx_description
1 polymer ?
#
loop_
_entity_poly.entity_id
_entity_poly.type
_entity_poly.pdbx_seq_one_letter_code
_entity_poly.pdbx_strand_id
1 'polypeptide(L)' 'MVDIKKVADEAEVIIDGYAFSKFEGGYRVLNLNAPDKAAVFAADGSVLETTMNDIELHIASKHLSTSLKYMEA' A
#
# COMPACT_ATOMS: atom_id res chain seq x y z
N MET A 1 -16.58 5.60 2.57
CA MET A 1 -15.76 5.06 3.68
C MET A 1 -15.08 3.78 3.25
N VAL A 2 -13.81 3.63 3.60
CA VAL A 2 -13.05 2.41 3.27
C VAL A 2 -13.45 1.29 4.22
N ASP A 3 -13.77 0.13 3.67
CA ASP A 3 -14.02 -1.08 4.46
C ASP A 3 -12.66 -1.74 4.73
N ILE A 4 -12.12 -1.52 5.92
CA ILE A 4 -10.79 -1.98 6.31
C ILE A 4 -10.70 -3.52 6.25
N LYS A 5 -11.75 -4.19 6.71
CA LYS A 5 -11.76 -5.65 6.69
C LYS A 5 -11.70 -6.19 5.27
N LYS A 6 -12.45 -5.57 4.36
CA LYS A 6 -12.46 -5.97 2.96
C LYS A 6 -11.10 -5.71 2.31
N VAL A 7 -10.50 -4.55 2.58
CA VAL A 7 -9.18 -4.22 2.05
C VAL A 7 -8.13 -5.20 2.57
N ALA A 8 -8.16 -5.51 3.86
CA ALA A 8 -7.24 -6.47 4.46
C ALA A 8 -7.43 -7.88 3.87
N ASP A 9 -8.67 -8.30 3.66
CA ASP A 9 -8.98 -9.61 3.09
C ASP A 9 -8.54 -9.70 1.62
N GLU A 10 -8.58 -8.60 0.89
CA GLU A 10 -8.20 -8.55 -0.52
C GLU A 10 -6.71 -8.23 -0.72
N ALA A 11 -6.02 -7.81 0.33
CA ALA A 11 -4.61 -7.46 0.22
C ALA A 11 -3.76 -8.69 -0.10
N GLU A 12 -2.80 -8.51 -0.99
CA GLU A 12 -1.88 -9.58 -1.34
C GLU A 12 -0.78 -9.76 -0.29
N VAL A 13 -0.39 -8.67 0.35
CA VAL A 13 0.65 -8.68 1.40
C VAL A 13 0.27 -7.66 2.47
N ILE A 14 0.49 -8.02 3.72
CA ILE A 14 0.36 -7.11 4.87
C ILE A 14 1.69 -7.08 5.61
N ILE A 15 2.27 -5.89 5.76
CA ILE A 15 3.55 -5.69 6.45
C ILE A 15 3.40 -4.52 7.41
N ASP A 16 3.68 -4.74 8.69
CA ASP A 16 3.66 -3.71 9.74
C ASP A 16 2.37 -2.88 9.75
N GLY A 17 1.22 -3.52 9.52
CA GLY A 17 -0.06 -2.84 9.51
C GLY A 17 -0.37 -2.10 8.22
N TYR A 18 0.46 -2.27 7.18
CA TYR A 18 0.20 -1.72 5.85
C TYR A 18 -0.26 -2.85 4.94
N ALA A 19 -1.41 -2.66 4.31
CA ALA A 19 -1.96 -3.61 3.35
C ALA A 19 -1.57 -3.18 1.94
N PHE A 20 -0.98 -4.08 1.19
CA PHE A 20 -0.51 -3.83 -0.17
C PHE A 20 -1.34 -4.64 -1.15
N SER A 21 -1.90 -3.99 -2.15
CA SER A 21 -2.72 -4.63 -3.18
C SER A 21 -2.26 -4.20 -4.56
N LYS A 22 -2.31 -5.13 -5.49
CA LYS A 22 -1.98 -4.88 -6.88
C LYS A 22 -3.22 -4.45 -7.64
N PHE A 23 -3.08 -3.50 -8.54
CA PHE A 23 -4.17 -3.15 -9.44
C PHE A 23 -3.60 -2.84 -10.82
N GLU A 24 -4.48 -2.69 -11.81
CA GLU A 24 -4.05 -2.35 -13.15
C GLU A 24 -3.41 -0.97 -13.15
N GLY A 25 -2.11 -0.92 -13.39
CA GLY A 25 -1.35 0.32 -13.42
C GLY A 25 -0.47 0.56 -12.21
N GLY A 26 -0.52 -0.30 -11.18
CA GLY A 26 0.34 -0.09 -10.03
C GLY A 26 -0.06 -0.83 -8.76
N TYR A 27 0.13 -0.14 -7.63
CA TYR A 27 -0.05 -0.73 -6.31
C TYR A 27 -0.78 0.23 -5.39
N ARG A 28 -1.63 -0.31 -4.51
CA ARG A 28 -2.30 0.47 -3.48
C ARG A 28 -1.80 0.06 -2.10
N VAL A 29 -1.61 1.05 -1.24
CA VAL A 29 -1.18 0.84 0.14
C VAL A 29 -2.19 1.51 1.06
N LEU A 30 -2.65 0.79 2.07
CA LEU A 30 -3.52 1.32 3.10
C LEU A 30 -2.92 1.07 4.46
N ASN A 31 -2.85 2.12 5.30
CA ASN A 31 -2.45 1.96 6.69
C ASN A 31 -3.64 1.45 7.49
N LEU A 32 -3.60 0.19 7.91
CA LEU A 32 -4.72 -0.43 8.63
C LEU A 32 -4.95 0.19 10.01
N ASN A 33 -3.93 0.82 10.59
CA ASN A 33 -4.02 1.49 11.88
C ASN A 33 -4.53 2.94 11.76
N ALA A 34 -4.47 3.50 10.56
CA ALA A 34 -4.96 4.83 10.25
C ALA A 34 -5.57 4.81 8.85
N PRO A 35 -6.82 4.32 8.70
CA PRO A 35 -7.42 4.05 7.39
C PRO A 35 -7.63 5.27 6.50
N ASP A 36 -7.52 6.48 7.06
CA ASP A 36 -7.52 7.71 6.28
C ASP A 36 -6.20 7.97 5.58
N LYS A 37 -5.18 7.16 5.86
CA LYS A 37 -3.85 7.28 5.27
C LYS A 37 -3.63 6.18 4.25
N ALA A 38 -3.60 6.56 2.99
CA ALA A 38 -3.42 5.64 1.88
C ALA A 38 -2.50 6.23 0.83
N ALA A 39 -1.98 5.39 -0.05
CA ALA A 39 -1.16 5.83 -1.16
C ALA A 39 -1.38 4.93 -2.37
N VAL A 40 -1.24 5.51 -3.54
CA VAL A 40 -1.28 4.78 -4.82
C VAL A 40 0.04 5.00 -5.51
N PHE A 41 0.70 3.90 -5.87
CA PHE A 41 1.98 3.92 -6.57
C PHE A 41 1.81 3.39 -7.98
N ALA A 42 2.53 3.98 -8.93
CA ALA A 42 2.62 3.46 -10.28
C ALA A 42 3.46 2.18 -10.30
N ALA A 43 3.41 1.46 -11.39
CA ALA A 43 4.18 0.20 -11.54
C ALA A 43 5.69 0.42 -11.35
N ASP A 44 6.20 1.60 -11.63
CA ASP A 44 7.62 1.94 -11.45
C ASP A 44 7.97 2.42 -10.03
N GLY A 45 6.97 2.49 -9.13
CA GLY A 45 7.17 2.94 -7.76
C GLY A 45 6.91 4.42 -7.52
N SER A 46 6.57 5.17 -8.55
CA SER A 46 6.24 6.60 -8.41
C SER A 46 4.92 6.78 -7.68
N VAL A 47 4.83 7.81 -6.83
CA VAL A 47 3.58 8.11 -6.13
C VAL A 47 2.62 8.80 -7.09
N LEU A 48 1.44 8.23 -7.26
CA LEU A 48 0.38 8.80 -8.09
C LEU A 48 -0.57 9.65 -7.26
N GLU A 49 -0.92 9.17 -6.07
CA GLU A 49 -1.86 9.84 -5.19
C GLU A 49 -1.60 9.39 -3.76
N THR A 50 -1.74 10.28 -2.77
CA THR A 50 -1.53 9.91 -1.39
C THR A 50 -2.20 10.89 -0.44
N THR A 51 -2.63 10.37 0.73
CA THR A 51 -3.03 11.16 1.89
C THR A 51 -2.02 11.02 3.02
N MET A 52 -0.92 10.29 2.78
CA MET A 52 0.15 10.09 3.76
C MET A 52 1.10 11.28 3.78
N ASN A 53 1.73 11.54 4.95
CA ASN A 53 2.79 12.53 5.02
C ASN A 53 4.11 11.93 4.49
N ASP A 54 5.16 12.74 4.41
CA ASP A 54 6.44 12.32 3.85
C ASP A 54 7.05 11.14 4.59
N ILE A 55 6.93 11.12 5.90
CA ILE A 55 7.48 10.04 6.74
C ILE A 55 6.75 8.74 6.45
N GLU A 56 5.43 8.78 6.40
CA GLU A 56 4.61 7.60 6.10
C GLU A 56 4.85 7.09 4.68
N LEU A 57 4.98 8.01 3.72
CA LEU A 57 5.29 7.65 2.34
C LEU A 57 6.62 6.93 2.23
N HIS A 58 7.63 7.40 2.98
CA HIS A 58 8.93 6.76 2.98
C HIS A 58 8.84 5.34 3.54
N ILE A 59 8.11 5.16 4.63
CA ILE A 59 7.89 3.84 5.23
C ILE A 59 7.13 2.93 4.28
N ALA A 60 6.05 3.43 3.70
CA ALA A 60 5.23 2.67 2.76
C ALA A 60 6.02 2.26 1.52
N SER A 61 6.81 3.17 0.98
CA SER A 61 7.65 2.91 -0.19
C SER A 61 8.69 1.83 0.10
N LYS A 62 9.30 1.87 1.28
CA LYS A 62 10.26 0.87 1.72
C LYS A 62 9.60 -0.51 1.84
N HIS A 63 8.43 -0.58 2.46
CA HIS A 63 7.68 -1.83 2.58
C HIS A 63 7.17 -2.32 1.22
N LEU A 64 6.83 -1.41 0.32
CA LEU A 64 6.42 -1.77 -1.03
C LEU A 64 7.54 -2.53 -1.75
N SER A 65 8.77 -2.04 -1.67
CA SER A 65 9.92 -2.72 -2.26
C SER A 65 10.06 -4.15 -1.73
N THR A 66 9.83 -4.34 -0.44
CA THR A 66 9.87 -5.67 0.18
C THR A 66 8.69 -6.53 -0.29
N SER A 67 7.48 -5.95 -0.32
CA SER A 67 6.28 -6.70 -0.68
C SER A 67 6.28 -7.15 -2.14
N LEU A 68 6.91 -6.39 -3.02
CA LEU A 68 7.00 -6.75 -4.44
C LEU A 68 7.67 -8.11 -4.64
N LYS A 69 8.63 -8.46 -3.80
CA LYS A 69 9.30 -9.75 -3.85
C LYS A 69 8.34 -10.90 -3.59
N TYR A 70 7.37 -10.69 -2.73
CA TYR A 70 6.35 -11.68 -2.43
C TYR A 70 5.26 -11.74 -3.48
N MET A 71 4.90 -10.60 -4.05
CA MET A 71 3.86 -10.51 -5.07
C MET A 71 4.29 -11.14 -6.39
N GLU A 72 5.58 -11.13 -6.68
CA GLU A 72 6.14 -11.66 -7.93
C GLU A 72 6.54 -13.13 -7.84
N ALA A 73 6.51 -13.68 -6.65
CA ALA A 73 6.93 -15.06 -6.42
C ALA A 73 5.91 -16.07 -6.95
#